data_96ed6f3418967b43b3d00d6618a3cc3b
#
_entry.id   96ed6f3418967b43b3d00d6618a3cc3b
#
_cell.length_a   1.000
_cell.length_b   1.000
_cell.length_c   1.000
_cell.angle_alpha   90.00
_cell.angle_beta   90.00
_cell.angle_gamma   90.00
#
_symmetry.space_group_name_H-M   'P 1'
#
loop_
_entity.id
_entity.type
_entity.pdbx_description
1 polymer ?
#
loop_
_entity_poly.entity_id
_entity_poly.type
_entity_poly.pdbx_seq_one_letter_code
_entity_poly.pdbx_strand_id
1 'polypeptide(L)'
;MTAQAEQKAFVTPDEVRTFELGELKLIKIGGADIGQLILQPGWRWSEHVKPLAGTDLCEAPHFQYHVSGTLHVVMGDGAEFDARPGEVTALPSGHDAWVVGDEPVVVVDWCGASNYARSDG
;
A
#
# COMPACT_ATOMS: atom_id res chain seq x y z
N MET A 1 31.98 -1.71 11.62
CA MET A 1 31.37 -2.53 10.55
C MET A 1 30.99 -1.64 9.38
N THR A 2 31.32 -2.06 8.19
CA THR A 2 31.03 -1.28 6.98
C THR A 2 29.68 -1.72 6.40
N ALA A 3 28.82 -0.76 6.10
CA ALA A 3 27.59 -1.05 5.41
C ALA A 3 27.90 -1.55 4.00
N GLN A 4 27.13 -2.51 3.52
CA GLN A 4 27.28 -3.09 2.20
C GLN A 4 26.17 -2.62 1.29
N ALA A 5 26.47 -2.47 0.00
CA ALA A 5 25.47 -2.22 -1.00
C ALA A 5 24.56 -3.43 -1.14
N GLU A 6 23.27 -3.18 -1.30
CA GLU A 6 22.27 -4.22 -1.50
C GLU A 6 21.46 -3.89 -2.74
N GLN A 7 20.99 -4.94 -3.41
CA GLN A 7 20.16 -4.78 -4.60
C GLN A 7 19.14 -5.91 -4.63
N LYS A 8 17.85 -5.56 -4.74
CA LYS A 8 16.76 -6.52 -4.81
C LYS A 8 15.73 -6.06 -5.83
N ALA A 9 14.83 -6.95 -6.22
CA ALA A 9 13.78 -6.64 -7.19
C ALA A 9 12.43 -7.14 -6.70
N PHE A 10 11.36 -6.41 -7.04
CA PHE A 10 10.01 -6.83 -6.65
C PHE A 10 9.56 -8.12 -7.34
N VAL A 11 10.19 -8.51 -8.47
CA VAL A 11 9.84 -9.80 -9.10
C VAL A 11 10.27 -10.99 -8.26
N THR A 12 11.22 -10.81 -7.32
CA THR A 12 11.65 -11.83 -6.38
C THR A 12 11.58 -11.27 -4.96
N PRO A 13 10.36 -11.02 -4.45
CA PRO A 13 10.21 -10.37 -3.15
C PRO A 13 10.57 -11.31 -2.01
N ASP A 14 10.85 -10.72 -0.84
CA ASP A 14 11.08 -11.50 0.38
C ASP A 14 9.78 -12.07 0.92
N GLU A 15 8.66 -11.39 0.71
CA GLU A 15 7.35 -11.83 1.17
C GLU A 15 6.28 -11.34 0.20
N VAL A 16 5.22 -12.15 0.01
CA VAL A 16 4.04 -11.75 -0.75
C VAL A 16 2.82 -11.98 0.13
N ARG A 17 1.96 -10.96 0.22
CA ARG A 17 0.66 -11.07 0.88
C ARG A 17 -0.41 -10.82 -0.17
N THR A 18 -1.36 -11.73 -0.27
CA THR A 18 -2.46 -11.61 -1.22
C THR A 18 -3.77 -11.35 -0.47
N PHE A 19 -4.62 -10.58 -1.09
CA PHE A 19 -5.97 -10.31 -0.60
C PHE A 19 -6.87 -10.11 -1.81
N GLU A 20 -8.17 -10.03 -1.58
CA GLU A 20 -9.10 -9.91 -2.70
C GLU A 20 -8.80 -8.65 -3.52
N LEU A 21 -8.60 -8.83 -4.83
CA LEU A 21 -8.29 -7.77 -5.80
C LEU A 21 -6.99 -7.04 -5.54
N GLY A 22 -6.03 -7.67 -4.84
CA GLY A 22 -4.75 -7.02 -4.61
C GLY A 22 -3.67 -7.91 -4.08
N GLU A 23 -2.45 -7.38 -4.09
CA GLU A 23 -1.30 -8.04 -3.46
C GLU A 23 -0.28 -7.02 -3.00
N LEU A 24 0.50 -7.41 -2.00
CA LEU A 24 1.64 -6.66 -1.51
C LEU A 24 2.88 -7.52 -1.67
N LYS A 25 3.88 -6.98 -2.36
CA LYS A 25 5.21 -7.58 -2.45
C LYS A 25 6.14 -6.81 -1.53
N LEU A 26 6.76 -7.48 -0.59
CA LEU A 26 7.59 -6.85 0.43
C LEU A 26 9.05 -7.22 0.21
N ILE A 27 9.91 -6.22 0.26
CA ILE A 27 11.36 -6.37 0.19
C ILE A 27 11.97 -5.80 1.47
N LYS A 28 12.93 -6.54 2.05
CA LYS A 28 13.72 -6.11 3.18
C LYS A 28 15.10 -5.74 2.66
N ILE A 29 15.45 -4.47 2.75
CA ILE A 29 16.68 -3.95 2.17
C ILE A 29 17.16 -2.73 2.95
N GLY A 30 18.48 -2.63 3.14
CA GLY A 30 19.06 -1.47 3.82
C GLY A 30 18.59 -1.27 5.25
N GLY A 31 18.16 -2.34 5.92
CA GLY A 31 17.64 -2.26 7.27
C GLY A 31 16.19 -1.77 7.34
N ALA A 32 15.51 -1.67 6.21
CA ALA A 32 14.14 -1.19 6.14
C ALA A 32 13.27 -2.13 5.29
N ASP A 33 11.97 -1.92 5.37
CA ASP A 33 11.01 -2.63 4.53
C ASP A 33 10.45 -1.67 3.49
N ILE A 34 10.31 -2.17 2.26
CA ILE A 34 9.67 -1.43 1.19
C ILE A 34 8.66 -2.34 0.50
N GLY A 35 7.46 -1.82 0.24
CA GLY A 35 6.38 -2.59 -0.34
C GLY A 35 5.96 -2.08 -1.71
N GLN A 36 5.55 -2.98 -2.58
CA GLN A 36 4.84 -2.64 -3.80
C GLN A 36 3.42 -3.17 -3.68
N LEU A 37 2.45 -2.27 -3.66
CA LEU A 37 1.03 -2.62 -3.64
C LEU A 37 0.50 -2.59 -5.07
N ILE A 38 -0.20 -3.66 -5.44
CA ILE A 38 -0.88 -3.77 -6.73
C ILE A 38 -2.36 -3.98 -6.43
N LEU A 39 -3.20 -3.03 -6.82
CA LEU A 39 -4.62 -3.00 -6.50
C LEU A 39 -5.41 -3.01 -7.81
N GLN A 40 -6.27 -4.01 -7.97
CA GLN A 40 -7.03 -4.19 -9.21
C GLN A 40 -8.26 -3.27 -9.27
N PRO A 41 -8.79 -2.99 -10.45
CA PRO A 41 -10.06 -2.27 -10.57
C PRO A 41 -11.14 -2.95 -9.73
N GLY A 42 -11.92 -2.14 -9.01
CA GLY A 42 -12.92 -2.62 -8.08
C GLY A 42 -12.45 -2.76 -6.64
N TRP A 43 -11.15 -2.69 -6.41
CA TRP A 43 -10.62 -2.77 -5.05
C TRP A 43 -11.04 -1.57 -4.21
N ARG A 44 -11.46 -1.86 -2.97
CA ARG A 44 -11.76 -0.84 -1.95
C ARG A 44 -11.28 -1.39 -0.60
N TRP A 45 -10.51 -0.59 0.12
CA TRP A 45 -9.94 -1.04 1.41
C TRP A 45 -11.05 -1.52 2.36
N SER A 46 -12.15 -0.76 2.49
CA SER A 46 -13.21 -1.08 3.43
C SER A 46 -13.97 -2.37 3.10
N GLU A 47 -13.85 -2.88 1.86
CA GLU A 47 -14.47 -4.14 1.46
C GLU A 47 -13.49 -5.31 1.46
N HIS A 48 -12.24 -5.07 1.03
CA HIS A 48 -11.31 -6.15 0.69
C HIS A 48 -10.17 -6.33 1.70
N VAL A 49 -9.84 -5.32 2.48
CA VAL A 49 -8.78 -5.40 3.51
C VAL A 49 -9.34 -5.25 4.91
N LYS A 50 -10.37 -4.45 5.10
CA LYS A 50 -10.99 -4.22 6.40
C LYS A 50 -11.32 -5.53 7.14
N PRO A 51 -11.85 -6.58 6.49
CA PRO A 51 -12.10 -7.84 7.20
C PRO A 51 -10.84 -8.48 7.79
N LEU A 52 -9.67 -8.25 7.15
CA LEU A 52 -8.39 -8.75 7.66
C LEU A 52 -7.84 -7.85 8.77
N ALA A 53 -8.01 -6.54 8.62
CA ALA A 53 -7.45 -5.56 9.55
C ALA A 53 -8.24 -5.49 10.86
N GLY A 54 -9.56 -5.64 10.79
CA GLY A 54 -10.41 -5.59 11.98
C GLY A 54 -10.65 -4.19 12.52
N THR A 55 -10.36 -3.14 11.74
CA THR A 55 -10.58 -1.75 12.12
C THR A 55 -11.54 -1.08 11.15
N ASP A 56 -12.15 0.04 11.55
CA ASP A 56 -13.08 0.76 10.69
C ASP A 56 -12.40 1.46 9.52
N LEU A 57 -11.18 1.95 9.73
CA LEU A 57 -10.35 2.60 8.72
C LEU A 57 -8.97 1.98 8.75
N CYS A 58 -8.22 2.16 7.66
CA CYS A 58 -6.84 1.70 7.59
C CYS A 58 -5.99 2.50 8.59
N GLU A 59 -5.37 1.79 9.54
CA GLU A 59 -4.57 2.41 10.58
C GLU A 59 -3.09 2.43 10.26
N ALA A 60 -2.67 1.78 9.18
CA ALA A 60 -1.29 1.82 8.73
C ALA A 60 -0.99 3.18 8.10
N PRO A 61 -0.01 3.94 8.61
CA PRO A 61 0.41 5.14 7.91
C PRO A 61 1.16 4.76 6.64
N HIS A 62 1.09 5.61 5.63
CA HIS A 62 1.73 5.33 4.35
C HIS A 62 2.55 6.52 3.87
N PHE A 63 3.68 6.21 3.24
CA PHE A 63 4.51 7.17 2.51
C PHE A 63 4.76 6.55 1.15
N GLN A 64 4.02 7.01 0.12
CA GLN A 64 3.87 6.26 -1.13
C GLN A 64 4.25 7.08 -2.35
N TYR A 65 4.90 6.42 -3.31
CA TYR A 65 5.06 6.91 -4.67
C TYR A 65 4.09 6.17 -5.58
N HIS A 66 3.27 6.91 -6.34
CA HIS A 66 2.25 6.34 -7.22
C HIS A 66 2.84 6.11 -8.61
N VAL A 67 2.93 4.83 -9.00
CA VAL A 67 3.55 4.43 -10.26
C VAL A 67 2.52 4.43 -11.39
N SER A 68 1.34 3.85 -11.17
CA SER A 68 0.29 3.76 -12.18
C SER A 68 -1.09 3.71 -11.55
N GLY A 69 -2.11 4.00 -12.35
CA GLY A 69 -3.49 4.01 -11.90
C GLY A 69 -3.83 5.22 -11.03
N THR A 70 -5.11 5.35 -10.68
CA THR A 70 -5.60 6.44 -9.83
C THR A 70 -6.26 5.85 -8.59
N LEU A 71 -5.82 6.30 -7.42
CA LEU A 71 -6.36 5.88 -6.14
C LEU A 71 -7.10 7.04 -5.49
N HIS A 72 -8.37 6.84 -5.15
CA HIS A 72 -9.12 7.82 -4.38
C HIS A 72 -8.94 7.52 -2.90
N VAL A 73 -8.60 8.55 -2.12
CA VAL A 73 -8.35 8.42 -0.67
C VAL A 73 -9.32 9.30 0.07
N VAL A 74 -9.93 8.75 1.13
CA VAL A 74 -10.81 9.47 2.05
C VAL A 74 -10.25 9.35 3.45
N MET A 75 -9.90 10.48 4.04
CA MET A 75 -9.40 10.53 5.42
C MET A 75 -10.56 10.54 6.40
N GLY A 76 -10.30 10.06 7.62
CA GLY A 76 -11.32 10.04 8.67
C GLY A 76 -11.85 11.42 9.06
N ASP A 77 -11.08 12.49 8.80
CA ASP A 77 -11.52 13.87 9.06
C ASP A 77 -12.35 14.46 7.93
N GLY A 78 -12.62 13.70 6.86
CA GLY A 78 -13.42 14.11 5.73
C GLY A 78 -12.64 14.66 4.55
N ALA A 79 -11.33 14.85 4.67
CA ALA A 79 -10.50 15.25 3.53
C ALA A 79 -10.45 14.12 2.51
N GLU A 80 -10.54 14.42 1.22
CA GLU A 80 -10.45 13.42 0.18
C GLU A 80 -9.76 13.96 -1.06
N PHE A 81 -9.11 13.05 -1.79
CA PHE A 81 -8.36 13.42 -3.00
C PHE A 81 -8.08 12.20 -3.85
N ASP A 82 -7.73 12.44 -5.11
CA ASP A 82 -7.22 11.40 -6.03
C ASP A 82 -5.70 11.48 -6.09
N ALA A 83 -5.04 10.34 -5.92
CA ALA A 83 -3.61 10.22 -6.13
C ALA A 83 -3.36 9.60 -7.51
N ARG A 84 -2.56 10.28 -8.33
CA ARG A 84 -2.31 9.93 -9.73
C ARG A 84 -0.85 9.55 -9.97
N PRO A 85 -0.56 8.92 -11.11
CA PRO A 85 0.82 8.54 -11.42
C PRO A 85 1.79 9.72 -11.32
N GLY A 86 2.96 9.47 -10.73
CA GLY A 86 3.98 10.49 -10.55
C GLY A 86 3.85 11.30 -9.27
N GLU A 87 2.78 11.08 -8.51
CA GLU A 87 2.54 11.82 -7.27
C GLU A 87 3.05 11.04 -6.06
N VAL A 88 3.32 11.77 -4.99
CA VAL A 88 3.73 11.20 -3.70
C VAL A 88 2.68 11.59 -2.66
N THR A 89 2.26 10.62 -1.85
CA THR A 89 1.32 10.87 -0.76
C THR A 89 1.91 10.45 0.58
N ALA A 90 1.60 11.23 1.60
CA ALA A 90 1.87 10.87 2.99
C ALA A 90 0.52 10.77 3.68
N LEU A 91 0.15 9.57 4.10
CA LEU A 91 -1.16 9.30 4.70
C LEU A 91 -0.98 8.93 6.16
N PRO A 92 -1.48 9.74 7.10
CA PRO A 92 -1.55 9.29 8.48
C PRO A 92 -2.60 8.19 8.64
N SER A 93 -2.60 7.53 9.79
CA SER A 93 -3.60 6.52 10.13
C SER A 93 -5.02 7.08 9.99
N GLY A 94 -5.98 6.22 9.66
CA GLY A 94 -7.39 6.60 9.60
C GLY A 94 -7.85 7.02 8.22
N HIS A 95 -7.77 6.11 7.24
CA HIS A 95 -8.24 6.40 5.88
C HIS A 95 -8.90 5.18 5.25
N ASP A 96 -9.73 5.43 4.23
CA ASP A 96 -10.23 4.45 3.29
C ASP A 96 -9.73 4.85 1.91
N ALA A 97 -9.72 3.91 0.97
CA ALA A 97 -9.24 4.18 -0.38
C ALA A 97 -9.84 3.17 -1.35
N TRP A 98 -9.96 3.59 -2.62
CA TRP A 98 -10.41 2.69 -3.68
C TRP A 98 -9.81 3.05 -5.02
N VAL A 99 -9.74 2.05 -5.90
CA VAL A 99 -9.26 2.23 -7.27
C VAL A 99 -10.33 2.94 -8.10
N VAL A 100 -9.91 3.96 -8.84
CA VAL A 100 -10.78 4.71 -9.73
C VAL A 100 -10.48 4.25 -11.17
N GLY A 101 -11.53 3.84 -11.89
CA GLY A 101 -11.41 3.45 -13.29
C GLY A 101 -10.97 2.01 -13.50
N ASP A 102 -10.45 1.73 -14.69
CA ASP A 102 -10.20 0.38 -15.17
C ASP A 102 -8.72 -0.02 -15.15
N GLU A 103 -7.83 0.85 -14.69
CA GLU A 103 -6.41 0.57 -14.64
C GLU A 103 -6.00 0.19 -13.22
N PRO A 104 -5.19 -0.89 -13.05
CA PRO A 104 -4.68 -1.22 -11.72
C PRO A 104 -3.84 -0.09 -11.13
N VAL A 105 -3.93 0.07 -9.82
CA VAL A 105 -3.08 0.99 -9.09
C VAL A 105 -1.82 0.24 -8.66
N VAL A 106 -0.66 0.83 -8.92
CA VAL A 106 0.62 0.33 -8.43
C VAL A 106 1.28 1.45 -7.64
N VAL A 107 1.61 1.17 -6.39
CA VAL A 107 2.30 2.13 -5.52
C VAL A 107 3.49 1.48 -4.84
N VAL A 108 4.51 2.27 -4.56
CA VAL A 108 5.65 1.86 -3.73
C VAL A 108 5.51 2.56 -2.38
N ASP A 109 5.55 1.79 -1.30
CA ASP A 109 5.27 2.26 0.05
C ASP A 109 6.48 2.04 0.95
N TRP A 110 6.98 3.12 1.54
CA TRP A 110 8.13 3.10 2.46
C TRP A 110 7.73 3.12 3.93
N CYS A 111 6.44 3.23 4.24
CA CYS A 111 5.98 3.33 5.61
C CYS A 111 4.71 2.51 5.77
N GLY A 112 4.68 1.64 6.78
CA GLY A 112 3.50 0.84 7.09
C GLY A 112 3.33 -0.43 6.26
N ALA A 113 4.15 -0.64 5.23
CA ALA A 113 4.00 -1.80 4.34
C ALA A 113 4.12 -3.12 5.09
N SER A 114 5.05 -3.21 6.05
CA SER A 114 5.27 -4.45 6.80
C SER A 114 4.06 -4.87 7.65
N ASN A 115 3.18 -3.92 7.98
CA ASN A 115 1.97 -4.19 8.77
C ASN A 115 0.69 -4.23 7.93
N TYR A 116 0.80 -3.96 6.64
CA TYR A 116 -0.36 -3.87 5.76
C TYR A 116 -0.92 -5.25 5.43
N ALA A 117 -2.24 -5.37 5.43
CA ALA A 117 -2.95 -6.60 5.07
C ALA A 117 -2.54 -7.82 5.92
N ARG A 118 -2.14 -7.59 7.16
CA ARG A 118 -1.86 -8.68 8.11
C ARG A 118 -3.16 -9.10 8.78
N SER A 119 -3.41 -10.41 8.79
CA SER A 119 -4.60 -10.98 9.41
C SER A 119 -4.44 -11.21 10.91
N ASP A 120 -3.24 -11.10 11.44
CA ASP A 120 -2.95 -11.36 12.85
C ASP A 120 -2.88 -10.08 13.70
N GLY A 121 -3.32 -8.99 13.15
CA GLY A 121 -3.42 -7.81 13.93
C GLY A 121 -2.61 -6.68 13.68
#